data_474ff4e798640ecfe170a254a878b49e
#
_entry.id   474ff4e798640ecfe170a254a878b49e
#
_cell.length_a   1.000
_cell.length_b   1.000
_cell.length_c   1.000
_cell.angle_alpha   90.00
_cell.angle_beta   90.00
_cell.angle_gamma   90.00
#
_symmetry.space_group_name_H-M   'P 1'
#
loop_
_entity.id
_entity.type
_entity.pdbx_description
1 polymer ?
#
loop_
_entity_poly.entity_id
_entity_poly.type
_entity_poly.pdbx_seq_one_letter_code
_entity_poly.pdbx_strand_id
1 'polypeptide(L)'
;MEKPNILDRAIMTVAPVHAAKRAAARAALSVINSGYGNYGANLTKKSMRGWMYHGGSAKEDIEDNIDVLRQRSRDAYMGIPTATAALKTMRTNVVAGGLMPAPQLDSDFLGLDEAAAEKLQAQIVREFALWADTPVCDAERMDNFYQLQQLAFLSYLMNGDTIALLPMKHQAGQPYDLRVRLIEADRVCSPDGFDRLMPCTVQGYEVESIVQGVETDADGMVTAYWICNRHPLGSNSAVDAAGLTWQRVEAYGEATGRRNVLHIMSRERIGQRRGVPLLAPVLESLKQLGRYTDAEITAAVISAMFTVFVKSQNPSDGRPFGEMIPAEELIDSADQSSIELGPGAIIDLNPGEEVQFADPKHPNTGYDDFTNATIRLIGAGLEIPPEVMMKQFTTSYSAARGALNEFWRTCSMQRDWFTDDFCQPVYEEWFAEAVARGRIHAPGFFTDPARRKAYTACAWNGPARTNLNPVQEVDAAIKRVDAGFSTAQEETAQMTGGDYNRNIKLRMTEAKRKREVDEIGKAQTAGE
;
A
#
# COMPACT_ATOMS: atom_id res chain seq x y z
N MET A 1 -17.16 -49.35 13.00
CA MET A 1 -16.12 -50.31 12.55
C MET A 1 -16.53 -50.81 11.19
N GLU A 2 -15.77 -50.54 10.15
CA GLU A 2 -16.00 -51.13 8.83
C GLU A 2 -15.85 -52.65 8.90
N LYS A 3 -16.79 -53.35 8.26
CA LYS A 3 -16.79 -54.83 8.25
C LYS A 3 -15.52 -55.32 7.55
N PRO A 4 -14.80 -56.30 8.09
CA PRO A 4 -13.58 -56.82 7.50
C PRO A 4 -13.86 -57.36 6.09
N ASN A 5 -13.00 -56.94 5.13
CA ASN A 5 -13.07 -57.36 3.72
C ASN A 5 -12.81 -58.89 3.60
N ILE A 6 -13.26 -59.53 2.53
CA ILE A 6 -13.11 -60.96 2.28
C ILE A 6 -11.66 -61.42 2.42
N LEU A 7 -10.71 -60.63 1.95
CA LEU A 7 -9.27 -60.85 2.12
C LEU A 7 -8.82 -60.80 3.59
N ASP A 8 -9.38 -59.90 4.38
CA ASP A 8 -9.02 -59.80 5.79
C ASP A 8 -9.57 -60.97 6.61
N ARG A 9 -10.74 -61.52 6.24
CA ARG A 9 -11.27 -62.75 6.82
C ARG A 9 -10.41 -63.96 6.54
N ALA A 10 -9.88 -64.07 5.28
CA ALA A 10 -8.99 -65.14 4.91
C ALA A 10 -7.61 -65.05 5.64
N ILE A 11 -7.08 -63.84 5.79
CA ILE A 11 -5.83 -63.61 6.52
C ILE A 11 -6.03 -63.82 8.03
N MET A 12 -7.22 -63.53 8.57
CA MET A 12 -7.55 -63.75 9.99
C MET A 12 -7.53 -65.22 10.38
N THR A 13 -7.90 -66.12 9.46
CA THR A 13 -7.86 -67.58 9.66
C THR A 13 -6.46 -68.20 9.56
N VAL A 14 -5.59 -67.64 8.70
CA VAL A 14 -4.27 -68.18 8.42
C VAL A 14 -3.14 -67.51 9.22
N ALA A 15 -3.25 -66.20 9.47
CA ALA A 15 -2.23 -65.37 10.13
C ALA A 15 -2.85 -64.22 10.97
N PRO A 16 -3.41 -64.51 12.14
CA PRO A 16 -4.17 -63.55 12.93
C PRO A 16 -3.38 -62.32 13.35
N VAL A 17 -2.08 -62.43 13.58
CA VAL A 17 -1.20 -61.31 13.93
C VAL A 17 -1.04 -60.32 12.75
N HIS A 18 -0.96 -60.84 11.52
CA HIS A 18 -0.91 -60.02 10.33
C HIS A 18 -2.26 -59.33 10.04
N ALA A 19 -3.38 -60.01 10.29
CA ALA A 19 -4.70 -59.41 10.18
C ALA A 19 -4.88 -58.27 11.17
N ALA A 20 -4.44 -58.43 12.41
CA ALA A 20 -4.50 -57.39 13.45
C ALA A 20 -3.60 -56.16 13.08
N LYS A 21 -2.38 -56.38 12.56
CA LYS A 21 -1.54 -55.31 12.09
C LYS A 21 -2.16 -54.54 10.91
N ARG A 22 -2.79 -55.22 9.96
CA ARG A 22 -3.51 -54.59 8.85
C ARG A 22 -4.73 -53.80 9.31
N ALA A 23 -5.51 -54.34 10.25
CA ALA A 23 -6.64 -53.63 10.83
C ALA A 23 -6.20 -52.38 11.61
N ALA A 24 -5.13 -52.47 12.40
CA ALA A 24 -4.54 -51.35 13.09
C ALA A 24 -3.99 -50.28 12.10
N ALA A 25 -3.32 -50.70 11.02
CA ALA A 25 -2.85 -49.80 9.98
C ALA A 25 -4.00 -49.10 9.25
N ARG A 26 -5.11 -49.79 8.98
CA ARG A 26 -6.32 -49.16 8.42
C ARG A 26 -7.00 -48.19 9.39
N ALA A 27 -7.10 -48.55 10.64
CA ALA A 27 -7.62 -47.67 11.67
C ALA A 27 -6.74 -46.40 11.81
N ALA A 28 -5.42 -46.57 11.79
CA ALA A 28 -4.49 -45.44 11.78
C ALA A 28 -4.65 -44.57 10.53
N LEU A 29 -4.79 -45.16 9.33
CA LEU A 29 -5.06 -44.44 8.09
C LEU A 29 -6.43 -43.73 8.11
N SER A 30 -7.46 -44.32 8.71
CA SER A 30 -8.78 -43.70 8.86
C SER A 30 -8.73 -42.49 9.81
N VAL A 31 -7.90 -42.55 10.85
CA VAL A 31 -7.68 -41.44 11.78
C VAL A 31 -6.87 -40.33 11.10
N ILE A 32 -5.84 -40.70 10.34
CA ILE A 32 -5.05 -39.72 9.57
C ILE A 32 -5.91 -39.00 8.51
N ASN A 33 -6.88 -39.68 7.93
CA ASN A 33 -7.83 -39.11 6.96
C ASN A 33 -9.12 -38.60 7.59
N SER A 34 -9.19 -38.42 8.93
CA SER A 34 -10.34 -37.80 9.59
C SER A 34 -10.24 -36.28 9.64
N GLY A 35 -11.37 -35.60 9.83
CA GLY A 35 -11.41 -34.15 9.95
C GLY A 35 -10.82 -33.44 8.71
N TYR A 36 -9.90 -32.53 8.90
CA TYR A 36 -9.25 -31.77 7.81
C TYR A 36 -8.47 -32.66 6.82
N GLY A 37 -8.04 -33.86 7.21
CA GLY A 37 -7.44 -34.86 6.31
C GLY A 37 -8.39 -35.32 5.20
N ASN A 38 -9.71 -35.16 5.37
CA ASN A 38 -10.70 -35.39 4.31
C ASN A 38 -10.99 -34.15 3.43
N TYR A 39 -10.50 -32.99 3.80
CA TYR A 39 -10.74 -31.70 3.14
C TYR A 39 -9.44 -31.08 2.63
N GLY A 40 -9.08 -29.91 3.14
CA GLY A 40 -7.94 -29.13 2.67
C GLY A 40 -6.56 -29.78 2.86
N ALA A 41 -6.39 -30.62 3.90
CA ALA A 41 -5.15 -31.35 4.17
C ALA A 41 -5.04 -32.70 3.43
N ASN A 42 -5.94 -33.00 2.50
CA ASN A 42 -5.94 -34.26 1.78
C ASN A 42 -4.89 -34.27 0.65
N LEU A 43 -3.96 -35.23 0.70
CA LEU A 43 -2.86 -35.33 -0.27
C LEU A 43 -3.21 -36.14 -1.53
N THR A 44 -4.30 -36.91 -1.51
CA THR A 44 -4.65 -37.89 -2.56
C THR A 44 -5.86 -37.49 -3.40
N LYS A 45 -6.69 -36.56 -2.94
CA LYS A 45 -7.86 -36.07 -3.68
C LYS A 45 -7.48 -35.49 -5.03
N LYS A 46 -8.23 -35.80 -6.08
CA LYS A 46 -8.00 -35.24 -7.43
C LYS A 46 -8.03 -33.72 -7.45
N SER A 47 -8.92 -33.09 -6.68
CA SER A 47 -9.03 -31.62 -6.54
C SER A 47 -7.84 -30.96 -5.85
N MET A 48 -7.04 -31.73 -5.09
CA MET A 48 -5.86 -31.27 -4.37
C MET A 48 -4.54 -31.71 -5.06
N ARG A 49 -4.66 -32.46 -6.17
CA ARG A 49 -3.48 -32.96 -6.89
C ARG A 49 -2.69 -31.79 -7.48
N GLY A 50 -1.39 -31.76 -7.25
CA GLY A 50 -0.49 -30.69 -7.70
C GLY A 50 -0.39 -29.51 -6.75
N TRP A 51 -1.23 -29.44 -5.71
CA TRP A 51 -1.04 -28.46 -4.65
C TRP A 51 0.02 -28.97 -3.68
N MET A 52 1.24 -28.48 -3.89
CA MET A 52 2.38 -28.80 -3.04
C MET A 52 2.21 -28.11 -1.68
N TYR A 53 2.59 -28.84 -0.62
CA TYR A 53 2.64 -28.29 0.72
C TYR A 53 4.12 -28.15 1.13
N HIS A 54 4.55 -26.90 1.31
CA HIS A 54 5.86 -26.58 1.83
C HIS A 54 5.66 -25.65 3.04
N GLY A 55 6.25 -26.01 4.16
CA GLY A 55 6.27 -25.17 5.34
C GLY A 55 7.60 -24.45 5.39
N GLY A 56 7.64 -23.21 4.92
CA GLY A 56 8.79 -22.32 5.07
C GLY A 56 8.67 -21.41 6.29
N SER A 57 9.80 -20.90 6.76
CA SER A 57 9.86 -19.78 7.71
C SER A 57 9.40 -18.48 7.03
N ALA A 58 9.19 -17.42 7.80
CA ALA A 58 8.90 -16.10 7.23
C ALA A 58 10.01 -15.64 6.28
N LYS A 59 11.28 -16.02 6.56
CA LYS A 59 12.43 -15.74 5.70
C LYS A 59 12.25 -16.38 4.31
N GLU A 60 11.97 -17.68 4.26
CA GLU A 60 11.88 -18.43 3.00
C GLU A 60 10.63 -18.06 2.18
N ASP A 61 9.48 -17.88 2.84
CA ASP A 61 8.23 -17.61 2.14
C ASP A 61 8.11 -16.14 1.69
N ILE A 62 8.67 -15.19 2.45
CA ILE A 62 8.51 -13.75 2.23
C ILE A 62 9.84 -13.09 1.86
N GLU A 63 10.83 -13.13 2.76
CA GLU A 63 12.00 -12.26 2.67
C GLU A 63 12.93 -12.61 1.51
N ASP A 64 13.04 -13.89 1.16
CA ASP A 64 13.81 -14.33 -0.01
C ASP A 64 13.14 -13.96 -1.35
N ASN A 65 11.85 -13.63 -1.33
CA ASN A 65 11.09 -13.22 -2.51
C ASN A 65 10.88 -11.70 -2.63
N ILE A 66 11.27 -10.94 -1.59
CA ILE A 66 10.86 -9.53 -1.45
C ILE A 66 11.40 -8.64 -2.57
N ASP A 67 12.63 -8.85 -3.03
CA ASP A 67 13.23 -8.02 -4.08
C ASP A 67 12.47 -8.11 -5.40
N VAL A 68 12.03 -9.32 -5.76
CA VAL A 68 11.22 -9.54 -6.96
C VAL A 68 9.83 -8.92 -6.81
N LEU A 69 9.22 -9.07 -5.63
CA LEU A 69 7.90 -8.50 -5.35
C LEU A 69 7.92 -6.97 -5.41
N ARG A 70 8.95 -6.32 -4.84
CA ARG A 70 9.12 -4.86 -4.89
C ARG A 70 9.27 -4.33 -6.31
N GLN A 71 10.15 -4.96 -7.09
CA GLN A 71 10.37 -4.55 -8.48
C GLN A 71 9.10 -4.69 -9.31
N ARG A 72 8.38 -5.82 -9.19
CA ARG A 72 7.10 -6.03 -9.88
C ARG A 72 6.00 -5.09 -9.41
N SER A 73 5.95 -4.78 -8.11
CA SER A 73 4.99 -3.82 -7.57
C SER A 73 5.23 -2.41 -8.12
N ARG A 74 6.49 -1.97 -8.21
CA ARG A 74 6.86 -0.69 -8.82
C ARG A 74 6.56 -0.64 -10.32
N ASP A 75 6.88 -1.72 -11.05
CA ASP A 75 6.55 -1.85 -12.46
C ASP A 75 5.03 -1.76 -12.69
N ALA A 76 4.26 -2.50 -11.89
CA ALA A 76 2.79 -2.43 -11.92
C ALA A 76 2.26 -1.03 -11.60
N TYR A 77 2.83 -0.35 -10.59
CA TYR A 77 2.44 1.03 -10.25
C TYR A 77 2.71 2.01 -11.39
N MET A 78 3.82 1.86 -12.13
CA MET A 78 4.18 2.75 -13.24
C MET A 78 3.42 2.43 -14.52
N GLY A 79 3.16 1.14 -14.80
CA GLY A 79 2.66 0.69 -16.09
C GLY A 79 1.20 0.23 -16.12
N ILE A 80 0.56 -0.07 -14.98
CA ILE A 80 -0.81 -0.61 -14.93
C ILE A 80 -1.74 0.40 -14.23
N PRO A 81 -2.66 1.06 -14.96
CA PRO A 81 -3.53 2.10 -14.39
C PRO A 81 -4.32 1.66 -13.17
N THR A 82 -4.80 0.41 -13.14
CA THR A 82 -5.55 -0.15 -12.00
C THR A 82 -4.69 -0.26 -10.74
N ALA A 83 -3.42 -0.66 -10.87
CA ALA A 83 -2.47 -0.71 -9.77
C ALA A 83 -2.15 0.70 -9.23
N THR A 84 -1.92 1.65 -10.14
CA THR A 84 -1.71 3.07 -9.78
C THR A 84 -2.93 3.63 -9.05
N ALA A 85 -4.14 3.33 -9.54
CA ALA A 85 -5.39 3.78 -8.93
C ALA A 85 -5.53 3.23 -7.51
N ALA A 86 -5.26 1.93 -7.29
CA ALA A 86 -5.34 1.30 -5.98
C ALA A 86 -4.43 1.99 -4.96
N LEU A 87 -3.12 2.12 -5.24
CA LEU A 87 -2.16 2.72 -4.32
C LEU A 87 -2.45 4.21 -4.04
N LYS A 88 -2.79 4.98 -5.09
CA LYS A 88 -3.16 6.39 -4.92
C LYS A 88 -4.45 6.57 -4.14
N THR A 89 -5.42 5.68 -4.32
CA THR A 89 -6.68 5.71 -3.58
C THR A 89 -6.44 5.44 -2.09
N MET A 90 -5.63 4.43 -1.75
CA MET A 90 -5.23 4.18 -0.36
C MET A 90 -4.52 5.39 0.24
N ARG A 91 -3.50 5.94 -0.41
CA ARG A 91 -2.80 7.13 0.07
C ARG A 91 -3.76 8.31 0.31
N THR A 92 -4.68 8.55 -0.62
CA THR A 92 -5.62 9.69 -0.52
C THR A 92 -6.61 9.53 0.63
N ASN A 93 -7.06 8.31 0.93
CA ASN A 93 -8.04 8.07 1.99
C ASN A 93 -7.41 7.84 3.38
N VAL A 94 -6.13 7.47 3.45
CA VAL A 94 -5.43 7.27 4.71
C VAL A 94 -4.72 8.54 5.17
N VAL A 95 -3.90 9.15 4.31
CA VAL A 95 -3.04 10.30 4.65
C VAL A 95 -3.55 11.61 4.06
N ALA A 96 -4.09 11.60 2.84
CA ALA A 96 -4.52 12.78 2.08
C ALA A 96 -3.45 13.89 2.04
N GLY A 97 -3.76 15.08 2.58
CA GLY A 97 -2.86 16.22 2.65
C GLY A 97 -1.84 16.17 3.80
N GLY A 98 -1.87 15.10 4.59
CA GLY A 98 -1.07 14.91 5.80
C GLY A 98 -1.96 14.80 7.06
N LEU A 99 -1.44 14.07 8.04
CA LEU A 99 -2.08 13.87 9.33
C LEU A 99 -1.65 14.99 10.28
N MET A 100 -2.59 15.75 10.79
CA MET A 100 -2.35 16.89 11.65
C MET A 100 -2.34 16.49 13.12
N PRO A 101 -1.34 16.89 13.91
CA PRO A 101 -1.31 16.59 15.33
C PRO A 101 -2.36 17.40 16.09
N ALA A 102 -3.05 16.71 16.99
CA ALA A 102 -3.94 17.29 17.99
C ALA A 102 -3.49 16.85 19.38
N PRO A 103 -2.61 17.61 20.07
CA PRO A 103 -2.09 17.25 21.39
C PRO A 103 -3.22 17.00 22.40
N GLN A 104 -3.13 15.88 23.12
CA GLN A 104 -4.08 15.46 24.15
C GLN A 104 -3.34 15.24 25.46
N LEU A 105 -2.95 16.34 26.12
CA LEU A 105 -2.23 16.26 27.38
C LEU A 105 -3.10 15.62 28.47
N ASP A 106 -2.52 14.70 29.24
CA ASP A 106 -3.13 14.20 30.48
C ASP A 106 -2.96 15.25 31.58
N SER A 107 -3.85 16.26 31.57
CA SER A 107 -3.77 17.41 32.47
C SER A 107 -3.88 17.03 33.93
N ASP A 108 -4.70 16.04 34.26
CA ASP A 108 -4.91 15.57 35.63
C ASP A 108 -3.63 14.95 36.20
N PHE A 109 -3.00 14.05 35.45
CA PHE A 109 -1.73 13.43 35.84
C PHE A 109 -0.57 14.44 35.92
N LEU A 110 -0.57 15.43 35.02
CA LEU A 110 0.45 16.47 34.98
C LEU A 110 0.24 17.55 36.04
N GLY A 111 -0.93 17.61 36.67
CA GLY A 111 -1.30 18.64 37.64
C GLY A 111 -1.49 20.01 37.01
N LEU A 112 -1.97 20.05 35.76
CA LEU A 112 -2.27 21.28 35.02
C LEU A 112 -3.75 21.62 35.15
N ASP A 113 -4.07 22.91 35.42
CA ASP A 113 -5.43 23.37 35.25
C ASP A 113 -5.81 23.44 33.76
N GLU A 114 -7.12 23.53 33.49
CA GLU A 114 -7.63 23.50 32.11
C GLU A 114 -7.04 24.64 31.25
N ALA A 115 -6.90 25.83 31.83
CA ALA A 115 -6.36 27.01 31.13
C ALA A 115 -4.86 26.86 30.81
N ALA A 116 -4.08 26.27 31.74
CA ALA A 116 -2.67 25.99 31.51
C ALA A 116 -2.48 24.88 30.47
N ALA A 117 -3.29 23.81 30.54
CA ALA A 117 -3.28 22.74 29.55
C ALA A 117 -3.61 23.27 28.16
N GLU A 118 -4.65 24.05 28.01
CA GLU A 118 -5.05 24.67 26.74
C GLU A 118 -3.98 25.60 26.16
N LYS A 119 -3.34 26.40 27.02
CA LYS A 119 -2.24 27.29 26.63
C LYS A 119 -1.02 26.49 26.16
N LEU A 120 -0.69 25.43 26.88
CA LEU A 120 0.42 24.55 26.53
C LEU A 120 0.17 23.81 25.20
N GLN A 121 -1.04 23.24 25.01
CA GLN A 121 -1.43 22.62 23.73
C GLN A 121 -1.31 23.61 22.56
N ALA A 122 -1.80 24.83 22.72
CA ALA A 122 -1.68 25.86 21.70
C ALA A 122 -0.21 26.26 21.41
N GLN A 123 0.65 26.23 22.43
CA GLN A 123 2.09 26.44 22.26
C GLN A 123 2.73 25.28 21.49
N ILE A 124 2.43 24.04 21.85
CA ILE A 124 2.93 22.85 21.17
C ILE A 124 2.59 22.87 19.69
N VAL A 125 1.33 23.14 19.33
CA VAL A 125 0.89 23.21 17.93
C VAL A 125 1.67 24.27 17.15
N ARG A 126 1.87 25.46 17.73
CA ARG A 126 2.64 26.52 17.06
C ARG A 126 4.11 26.18 16.89
N GLU A 127 4.73 25.59 17.90
CA GLU A 127 6.14 25.19 17.86
C GLU A 127 6.36 24.05 16.88
N PHE A 128 5.44 23.08 16.83
CA PHE A 128 5.49 22.00 15.85
C PHE A 128 5.37 22.51 14.42
N ALA A 129 4.46 23.46 14.18
CA ALA A 129 4.27 24.06 12.86
C ALA A 129 5.53 24.79 12.34
N LEU A 130 6.35 25.39 13.22
CA LEU A 130 7.63 26.00 12.82
C LEU A 130 8.62 25.00 12.21
N TRP A 131 8.49 23.73 12.57
CA TRP A 131 9.30 22.65 12.06
C TRP A 131 8.60 21.89 10.94
N ALA A 132 7.34 21.50 11.14
CA ALA A 132 6.59 20.60 10.27
C ALA A 132 6.13 21.22 8.95
N ASP A 133 5.79 22.53 8.94
CA ASP A 133 5.27 23.23 7.78
C ASP A 133 6.37 23.65 6.77
N THR A 134 7.61 23.42 7.13
CA THR A 134 8.77 23.85 6.33
C THR A 134 9.60 22.66 5.84
N PRO A 135 10.30 22.75 4.69
CA PRO A 135 11.20 21.71 4.21
C PRO A 135 12.43 21.48 5.11
N VAL A 136 12.58 22.26 6.17
CA VAL A 136 13.68 22.08 7.13
C VAL A 136 13.57 20.78 7.91
N CYS A 137 12.37 20.26 8.10
CA CYS A 137 12.16 18.96 8.73
C CYS A 137 12.73 17.78 7.91
N ASP A 138 12.87 17.97 6.60
CA ASP A 138 13.43 16.98 5.70
C ASP A 138 14.97 17.10 5.61
N ALA A 139 15.66 15.97 5.71
CA ALA A 139 17.12 15.91 5.56
C ALA A 139 17.58 16.27 4.13
N GLU A 140 16.72 16.10 3.14
CA GLU A 140 16.94 16.42 1.73
C GLU A 140 16.44 17.83 1.37
N ARG A 141 15.65 18.45 2.24
CA ARG A 141 15.04 19.79 2.11
C ARG A 141 14.12 19.94 0.89
N MET A 142 13.43 18.87 0.54
CA MET A 142 12.49 18.84 -0.57
C MET A 142 11.05 19.02 -0.08
N ASP A 143 10.70 18.32 0.99
CA ASP A 143 9.32 18.14 1.46
C ASP A 143 9.12 18.65 2.88
N ASN A 144 7.91 19.12 3.19
CA ASN A 144 7.49 19.36 4.56
C ASN A 144 7.05 18.04 5.22
N PHE A 145 6.79 18.06 6.53
CA PHE A 145 6.47 16.83 7.26
C PHE A 145 5.22 16.09 6.72
N TYR A 146 4.24 16.83 6.24
CA TYR A 146 3.00 16.25 5.69
C TYR A 146 3.21 15.61 4.31
N GLN A 147 4.09 16.17 3.51
CA GLN A 147 4.53 15.59 2.25
C GLN A 147 5.39 14.34 2.47
N LEU A 148 6.27 14.37 3.50
CA LEU A 148 7.02 13.19 3.92
C LEU A 148 6.11 12.05 4.38
N GLN A 149 5.01 12.35 5.08
CA GLN A 149 4.01 11.34 5.44
C GLN A 149 3.40 10.68 4.19
N GLN A 150 3.05 11.48 3.18
CA GLN A 150 2.48 10.96 1.93
C GLN A 150 3.48 10.08 1.18
N LEU A 151 4.74 10.50 1.13
CA LEU A 151 5.81 9.77 0.46
C LEU A 151 6.13 8.46 1.22
N ALA A 152 6.26 8.52 2.54
CA ALA A 152 6.50 7.37 3.39
C ALA A 152 5.39 6.32 3.27
N PHE A 153 4.13 6.75 3.32
CA PHE A 153 2.99 5.86 3.19
C PHE A 153 2.89 5.24 1.79
N LEU A 154 3.10 6.02 0.73
CA LEU A 154 3.12 5.48 -0.64
C LEU A 154 4.27 4.49 -0.84
N SER A 155 5.45 4.79 -0.30
CA SER A 155 6.61 3.89 -0.35
C SER A 155 6.31 2.58 0.39
N TYR A 156 5.70 2.65 1.57
CA TYR A 156 5.23 1.48 2.31
C TYR A 156 4.27 0.62 1.48
N LEU A 157 3.23 1.20 0.88
CA LEU A 157 2.27 0.47 0.06
C LEU A 157 2.93 -0.20 -1.15
N MET A 158 3.86 0.50 -1.80
CA MET A 158 4.50 0.06 -3.03
C MET A 158 5.61 -0.96 -2.80
N ASN A 159 6.40 -0.78 -1.74
CA ASN A 159 7.59 -1.60 -1.47
C ASN A 159 7.40 -2.60 -0.31
N GLY A 160 6.29 -2.47 0.44
CA GLY A 160 5.99 -3.27 1.62
C GLY A 160 6.52 -2.65 2.92
N ASP A 161 7.61 -1.92 2.86
CA ASP A 161 8.16 -1.17 3.98
C ASP A 161 8.80 0.15 3.54
N THR A 162 9.05 1.02 4.52
CA THR A 162 9.81 2.25 4.38
C THR A 162 10.61 2.48 5.65
N ILE A 163 11.84 2.96 5.49
CA ILE A 163 12.74 3.26 6.60
C ILE A 163 12.90 4.77 6.71
N ALA A 164 12.80 5.30 7.92
CA ALA A 164 13.10 6.69 8.21
C ALA A 164 14.22 6.79 9.25
N LEU A 165 15.22 7.60 8.97
CA LEU A 165 16.27 7.98 9.91
C LEU A 165 15.94 9.33 10.55
N LEU A 166 16.34 9.52 11.79
CA LEU A 166 16.09 10.73 12.58
C LEU A 166 17.41 11.46 12.94
N PRO A 167 18.19 11.95 11.96
CA PRO A 167 19.44 12.62 12.22
C PRO A 167 19.21 14.02 12.82
N MET A 168 20.11 14.43 13.73
CA MET A 168 20.20 15.79 14.24
C MET A 168 21.21 16.57 13.38
N LYS A 169 20.73 17.57 12.65
CA LYS A 169 21.59 18.42 11.77
C LYS A 169 21.39 19.90 12.11
N HIS A 170 22.42 20.48 12.72
CA HIS A 170 22.38 21.90 13.05
C HIS A 170 22.35 22.78 11.79
N GLN A 171 21.48 23.78 11.81
CA GLN A 171 21.40 24.83 10.80
C GLN A 171 21.17 26.18 11.46
N ALA A 172 22.04 27.14 11.17
CA ALA A 172 21.91 28.51 11.68
C ALA A 172 20.53 29.12 11.31
N GLY A 173 19.90 29.78 12.29
CA GLY A 173 18.61 30.42 12.10
C GLY A 173 17.39 29.47 12.17
N GLN A 174 17.59 28.17 12.35
CA GLN A 174 16.50 27.22 12.52
C GLN A 174 16.28 26.87 14.00
N PRO A 175 15.00 26.75 14.43
CA PRO A 175 14.70 26.47 15.82
C PRO A 175 14.99 25.02 16.25
N TYR A 176 15.03 24.08 15.29
CA TYR A 176 15.17 22.66 15.51
C TYR A 176 16.22 22.02 14.61
N ASP A 177 16.95 21.02 15.11
CA ASP A 177 17.98 20.26 14.39
C ASP A 177 17.48 18.89 13.93
N LEU A 178 16.37 18.39 14.48
CA LEU A 178 15.77 17.14 14.05
C LEU A 178 15.43 17.19 12.56
N ARG A 179 15.83 16.13 11.85
CA ARG A 179 15.45 15.92 10.44
C ARG A 179 14.88 14.52 10.28
N VAL A 180 13.99 14.36 9.33
CA VAL A 180 13.54 13.06 8.85
C VAL A 180 14.24 12.78 7.53
N ARG A 181 14.82 11.59 7.40
CA ARG A 181 15.41 11.11 6.14
C ARG A 181 14.78 9.81 5.76
N LEU A 182 13.96 9.81 4.72
CA LEU A 182 13.40 8.60 4.16
C LEU A 182 14.46 7.83 3.37
N ILE A 183 14.49 6.53 3.54
CA ILE A 183 15.41 5.62 2.86
C ILE A 183 14.58 4.64 2.03
N GLU A 184 14.93 4.52 0.75
CA GLU A 184 14.30 3.55 -0.13
C GLU A 184 14.52 2.12 0.39
N ALA A 185 13.46 1.32 0.37
CA ALA A 185 13.45 -0.03 0.96
C ALA A 185 14.58 -0.94 0.46
N ASP A 186 14.95 -0.81 -0.83
CA ASP A 186 16.02 -1.61 -1.45
C ASP A 186 17.43 -1.23 -0.96
N ARG A 187 17.61 -0.02 -0.42
CA ARG A 187 18.89 0.39 0.15
C ARG A 187 19.15 -0.22 1.52
N VAL A 188 18.12 -0.71 2.17
CA VAL A 188 18.27 -1.54 3.37
C VAL A 188 18.38 -2.98 2.92
N CYS A 189 19.62 -3.43 2.79
CA CYS A 189 19.96 -4.76 2.27
C CYS A 189 21.20 -5.29 2.99
N SER A 190 21.35 -6.61 2.97
CA SER A 190 22.51 -7.26 3.58
C SER A 190 23.80 -6.86 2.85
N PRO A 191 24.92 -6.73 3.57
CA PRO A 191 26.21 -6.35 2.98
C PRO A 191 26.76 -7.33 1.91
N ASP A 192 26.24 -8.56 1.87
CA ASP A 192 26.53 -9.58 0.86
C ASP A 192 26.02 -9.20 -0.55
N GLY A 193 25.24 -8.13 -0.64
CA GLY A 193 24.85 -7.52 -1.91
C GLY A 193 24.02 -8.41 -2.79
N PHE A 194 24.57 -8.82 -3.91
CA PHE A 194 23.84 -9.51 -4.97
C PHE A 194 23.85 -11.03 -4.87
N ASP A 195 24.77 -11.62 -4.11
CA ASP A 195 24.96 -13.07 -4.09
C ASP A 195 24.46 -13.67 -2.78
N ARG A 196 23.21 -14.13 -2.80
CA ARG A 196 22.55 -14.81 -1.68
C ARG A 196 23.20 -16.14 -1.31
N LEU A 197 24.12 -16.63 -2.14
CA LEU A 197 24.80 -17.92 -1.97
C LEU A 197 26.20 -17.77 -1.35
N MET A 198 26.74 -16.55 -1.29
CA MET A 198 28.03 -16.28 -0.71
C MET A 198 27.88 -15.58 0.65
N PRO A 199 28.28 -16.20 1.76
CA PRO A 199 28.29 -15.53 3.05
C PRO A 199 29.26 -14.35 3.01
N CYS A 200 28.74 -13.15 3.24
CA CYS A 200 29.59 -11.96 3.39
C CYS A 200 30.17 -11.92 4.78
N THR A 201 31.48 -12.00 4.89
CA THR A 201 32.21 -11.76 6.14
C THR A 201 32.36 -10.25 6.33
N VAL A 202 31.37 -9.60 6.89
CA VAL A 202 31.56 -8.27 7.48
C VAL A 202 32.31 -8.47 8.79
N GLN A 203 33.49 -7.88 8.91
CA GLN A 203 34.34 -8.03 10.10
C GLN A 203 33.53 -7.77 11.38
N GLY A 204 33.39 -8.79 12.23
CA GLY A 204 32.78 -8.70 13.55
C GLY A 204 31.28 -9.02 13.64
N TYR A 205 30.64 -9.48 12.57
CA TYR A 205 29.21 -9.84 12.58
C TYR A 205 28.98 -11.23 12.02
N GLU A 206 28.16 -12.03 12.69
CA GLU A 206 27.69 -13.31 12.20
C GLU A 206 26.62 -13.07 11.13
N VAL A 207 26.80 -13.62 9.95
CA VAL A 207 25.91 -13.44 8.79
C VAL A 207 24.49 -13.94 9.06
N GLU A 208 24.34 -14.91 9.97
CA GLU A 208 23.04 -15.47 10.34
C GLU A 208 22.11 -14.49 11.07
N SER A 209 22.65 -13.44 11.67
CA SER A 209 21.87 -12.42 12.38
C SER A 209 21.33 -11.31 11.47
N ILE A 210 21.74 -11.27 10.19
CA ILE A 210 21.34 -10.21 9.24
C ILE A 210 20.46 -10.81 8.15
N VAL A 211 19.23 -10.34 8.04
CA VAL A 211 18.30 -10.76 6.99
C VAL A 211 17.77 -9.52 6.27
N GLN A 212 18.04 -9.43 4.97
CA GLN A 212 17.60 -8.29 4.15
C GLN A 212 17.92 -6.92 4.78
N GLY A 213 19.13 -6.80 5.36
CA GLY A 213 19.61 -5.58 5.97
C GLY A 213 19.10 -5.29 7.39
N VAL A 214 18.29 -6.16 7.97
CA VAL A 214 17.82 -6.07 9.36
C VAL A 214 18.63 -7.01 10.23
N GLU A 215 19.35 -6.46 11.20
CA GLU A 215 20.15 -7.19 12.17
C GLU A 215 19.34 -7.46 13.43
N THR A 216 19.41 -8.66 13.96
CA THR A 216 18.74 -9.05 15.21
C THR A 216 19.67 -9.78 16.14
N ASP A 217 19.37 -9.73 17.44
CA ASP A 217 20.01 -10.58 18.44
C ASP A 217 19.45 -12.01 18.44
N ALA A 218 19.93 -12.82 19.36
CA ALA A 218 19.53 -14.22 19.52
C ALA A 218 18.02 -14.40 19.85
N ASP A 219 17.41 -13.42 20.46
CA ASP A 219 15.99 -13.43 20.82
C ASP A 219 15.08 -12.86 19.70
N GLY A 220 15.68 -12.39 18.60
CA GLY A 220 15.00 -11.81 17.45
C GLY A 220 14.69 -10.32 17.60
N MET A 221 15.21 -9.63 18.60
CA MET A 221 15.10 -8.18 18.76
C MET A 221 15.96 -7.47 17.70
N VAL A 222 15.40 -6.48 17.04
CA VAL A 222 16.12 -5.68 16.03
C VAL A 222 17.15 -4.78 16.73
N THR A 223 18.42 -4.98 16.40
CA THR A 223 19.55 -4.22 16.97
C THR A 223 20.04 -3.12 16.04
N ALA A 224 20.10 -3.38 14.73
CA ALA A 224 20.61 -2.43 13.76
C ALA A 224 20.02 -2.64 12.35
N TYR A 225 20.26 -1.66 11.50
CA TYR A 225 19.92 -1.68 10.07
C TYR A 225 21.17 -1.42 9.24
N TRP A 226 21.33 -2.20 8.17
CA TRP A 226 22.41 -2.06 7.22
C TRP A 226 21.92 -1.30 5.98
N ILE A 227 22.46 -0.11 5.79
CA ILE A 227 21.99 0.82 4.76
C ILE A 227 23.09 1.02 3.71
N CYS A 228 22.80 0.65 2.47
CA CYS A 228 23.69 0.87 1.33
C CYS A 228 23.73 2.35 0.96
N ASN A 229 24.91 2.84 0.58
CA ASN A 229 25.14 4.23 0.18
C ASN A 229 24.30 4.66 -1.04
N ARG A 230 23.97 3.73 -1.94
CA ARG A 230 23.14 3.94 -3.14
C ARG A 230 22.26 2.72 -3.40
N HIS A 231 21.32 2.84 -4.36
CA HIS A 231 20.46 1.75 -4.75
C HIS A 231 21.29 0.56 -5.29
N PRO A 232 21.23 -0.64 -4.68
CA PRO A 232 22.13 -1.74 -5.04
C PRO A 232 21.92 -2.26 -6.46
N LEU A 233 20.70 -2.16 -6.99
CA LEU A 233 20.35 -2.58 -8.36
C LEU A 233 20.36 -1.43 -9.37
N GLY A 234 20.85 -0.25 -8.98
CA GLY A 234 20.99 0.88 -9.90
C GLY A 234 22.03 0.61 -10.99
N SER A 235 21.89 1.22 -12.16
CA SER A 235 22.83 1.06 -13.29
C SER A 235 24.28 1.35 -12.90
N ASN A 236 24.51 2.37 -12.10
CA ASN A 236 25.85 2.70 -11.59
C ASN A 236 26.40 1.62 -10.63
N SER A 237 25.54 0.93 -9.91
CA SER A 237 25.95 -0.15 -9.00
C SER A 237 26.29 -1.43 -9.77
N ALA A 238 25.62 -1.68 -10.89
CA ALA A 238 25.94 -2.80 -11.77
C ALA A 238 27.31 -2.64 -12.46
N VAL A 239 27.73 -1.39 -12.75
CA VAL A 239 29.04 -1.07 -13.38
C VAL A 239 30.16 -1.02 -12.35
N ASP A 240 29.88 -0.55 -11.13
CA ASP A 240 30.85 -0.34 -10.04
C ASP A 240 30.30 -0.96 -8.73
N ALA A 241 30.26 -2.27 -8.67
CA ALA A 241 29.87 -2.99 -7.46
C ALA A 241 30.86 -2.77 -6.30
N ALA A 242 32.14 -2.53 -6.60
CA ALA A 242 33.16 -2.25 -5.59
C ALA A 242 32.94 -0.89 -4.86
N GLY A 243 32.18 0.03 -5.45
CA GLY A 243 31.80 1.31 -4.83
C GLY A 243 30.59 1.22 -3.91
N LEU A 244 29.98 0.05 -3.72
CA LEU A 244 28.92 -0.16 -2.75
C LEU A 244 29.51 -0.23 -1.34
N THR A 245 28.98 0.60 -0.46
CA THR A 245 29.35 0.61 0.95
C THR A 245 28.12 0.57 1.82
N TRP A 246 28.19 -0.12 2.95
CA TRP A 246 27.10 -0.22 3.89
C TRP A 246 27.46 0.49 5.20
N GLN A 247 26.48 1.21 5.71
CA GLN A 247 26.54 1.81 7.03
C GLN A 247 25.63 1.02 7.96
N ARG A 248 26.18 0.51 9.06
CA ARG A 248 25.41 -0.05 10.16
C ARG A 248 24.85 1.10 11.00
N VAL A 249 23.53 1.16 11.15
CA VAL A 249 22.83 2.15 11.96
C VAL A 249 22.07 1.42 13.06
N GLU A 250 22.41 1.69 14.32
CA GLU A 250 21.72 1.12 15.47
C GLU A 250 20.27 1.58 15.52
N ALA A 251 19.36 0.65 15.81
CA ALA A 251 17.92 0.93 15.90
C ALA A 251 17.63 1.97 16.99
N TYR A 252 18.38 1.88 18.12
CA TYR A 252 18.28 2.77 19.26
C TYR A 252 19.67 3.24 19.68
N GLY A 253 19.77 4.47 20.14
CA GLY A 253 20.99 5.00 20.72
C GLY A 253 21.31 4.33 22.05
N GLU A 254 22.47 3.72 22.17
CA GLU A 254 22.90 2.96 23.36
C GLU A 254 22.84 3.80 24.65
N ALA A 255 23.33 5.03 24.61
CA ALA A 255 23.36 5.90 25.78
C ALA A 255 22.03 6.61 26.08
N THR A 256 21.19 6.81 25.09
CA THR A 256 19.99 7.66 25.19
C THR A 256 18.68 6.89 25.13
N GLY A 257 18.69 5.64 24.66
CA GLY A 257 17.51 4.86 24.33
C GLY A 257 16.64 5.48 23.22
N ARG A 258 17.14 6.53 22.55
CA ARG A 258 16.45 7.28 21.52
C ARG A 258 16.37 6.45 20.24
N ARG A 259 15.25 6.49 19.54
CA ARG A 259 15.11 5.85 18.23
C ARG A 259 15.95 6.58 17.18
N ASN A 260 16.82 5.85 16.49
CA ASN A 260 17.57 6.35 15.34
C ASN A 260 16.89 5.99 14.03
N VAL A 261 16.15 4.87 14.01
CA VAL A 261 15.52 4.30 12.83
C VAL A 261 14.05 4.00 13.12
N LEU A 262 13.18 4.44 12.24
CA LEU A 262 11.79 4.03 12.20
C LEU A 262 11.62 3.05 11.04
N HIS A 263 11.06 1.89 11.30
CA HIS A 263 10.75 0.88 10.30
C HIS A 263 9.23 0.78 10.18
N ILE A 264 8.69 1.36 9.12
CA ILE A 264 7.26 1.47 8.84
C ILE A 264 6.88 0.26 8.00
N MET A 265 6.19 -0.73 8.59
CA MET A 265 5.72 -1.92 7.89
C MET A 265 4.55 -2.60 8.60
N SER A 266 3.71 -3.30 7.85
CA SER A 266 2.72 -4.25 8.41
C SER A 266 3.30 -5.66 8.36
N ARG A 267 3.23 -6.37 9.50
CA ARG A 267 3.68 -7.77 9.61
C ARG A 267 2.50 -8.71 9.43
N GLU A 268 2.63 -9.64 8.50
CA GLU A 268 1.63 -10.69 8.24
C GLU A 268 1.99 -12.01 8.92
N ARG A 269 3.28 -12.21 9.26
CA ARG A 269 3.77 -13.40 9.96
C ARG A 269 4.68 -13.04 11.13
N ILE A 270 4.59 -13.86 12.20
CA ILE A 270 5.52 -13.77 13.33
C ILE A 270 6.94 -14.09 12.82
N GLY A 271 7.92 -13.31 13.23
CA GLY A 271 9.32 -13.44 12.80
C GLY A 271 9.64 -12.75 11.47
N GLN A 272 8.66 -12.15 10.78
CA GLN A 272 8.88 -11.34 9.59
C GLN A 272 9.62 -10.05 9.93
N ARG A 273 10.65 -9.72 9.13
CA ARG A 273 11.54 -8.57 9.33
C ARG A 273 11.42 -7.52 8.23
N ARG A 274 10.84 -7.86 7.09
CA ARG A 274 10.61 -6.94 5.97
C ARG A 274 9.16 -7.00 5.53
N GLY A 275 8.62 -5.86 5.13
CA GLY A 275 7.22 -5.74 4.70
C GLY A 275 6.96 -6.30 3.30
N VAL A 276 5.71 -6.70 3.04
CA VAL A 276 5.24 -7.20 1.74
C VAL A 276 4.51 -6.06 1.02
N PRO A 277 4.81 -5.79 -0.27
CA PRO A 277 4.06 -4.81 -1.05
C PRO A 277 2.57 -5.09 -1.07
N LEU A 278 1.73 -4.06 -0.94
CA LEU A 278 0.27 -4.23 -0.95
C LEU A 278 -0.22 -4.96 -2.20
N LEU A 279 0.43 -4.75 -3.35
CA LEU A 279 0.07 -5.39 -4.61
C LEU A 279 0.48 -6.85 -4.72
N ALA A 280 1.30 -7.38 -3.81
CA ALA A 280 1.88 -8.73 -3.92
C ALA A 280 0.84 -9.83 -4.25
N PRO A 281 -0.30 -9.96 -3.55
CA PRO A 281 -1.27 -11.02 -3.81
C PRO A 281 -2.00 -10.90 -5.14
N VAL A 282 -1.98 -9.71 -5.77
CA VAL A 282 -2.75 -9.42 -6.99
C VAL A 282 -1.87 -9.12 -8.22
N LEU A 283 -0.53 -9.19 -8.08
CA LEU A 283 0.41 -8.87 -9.17
C LEU A 283 0.15 -9.69 -10.44
N GLU A 284 -0.14 -10.98 -10.29
CA GLU A 284 -0.44 -11.84 -11.41
C GLU A 284 -1.75 -11.42 -12.11
N SER A 285 -2.81 -11.19 -11.34
CA SER A 285 -4.10 -10.74 -11.88
C SER A 285 -3.99 -9.37 -12.56
N LEU A 286 -3.22 -8.44 -12.00
CA LEU A 286 -2.93 -7.14 -12.61
C LEU A 286 -2.20 -7.29 -13.95
N LYS A 287 -1.18 -8.15 -14.00
CA LYS A 287 -0.44 -8.43 -15.24
C LYS A 287 -1.32 -9.05 -16.32
N GLN A 288 -2.17 -10.01 -15.94
CA GLN A 288 -3.12 -10.65 -16.83
C GLN A 288 -4.14 -9.64 -17.39
N LEU A 289 -4.69 -8.79 -16.51
CA LEU A 289 -5.64 -7.74 -16.91
C LEU A 289 -4.99 -6.76 -17.91
N GLY A 290 -3.78 -6.30 -17.66
CA GLY A 290 -3.04 -5.43 -18.57
C GLY A 290 -2.86 -6.07 -19.94
N ARG A 291 -2.37 -7.31 -19.98
CA ARG A 291 -2.18 -8.05 -21.24
C ARG A 291 -3.49 -8.27 -22.01
N TYR A 292 -4.58 -8.55 -21.32
CA TYR A 292 -5.89 -8.71 -21.95
C TYR A 292 -6.37 -7.40 -22.54
N THR A 293 -6.23 -6.29 -21.84
CA THR A 293 -6.58 -4.95 -22.33
C THR A 293 -5.74 -4.58 -23.57
N ASP A 294 -4.44 -4.82 -23.56
CA ASP A 294 -3.55 -4.54 -24.69
C ASP A 294 -3.92 -5.39 -25.92
N ALA A 295 -4.24 -6.68 -25.70
CA ALA A 295 -4.67 -7.57 -26.77
C ALA A 295 -6.01 -7.13 -27.38
N GLU A 296 -6.96 -6.68 -26.57
CA GLU A 296 -8.27 -6.20 -27.00
C GLU A 296 -8.17 -4.90 -27.80
N ILE A 297 -7.35 -3.96 -27.34
CA ILE A 297 -7.05 -2.71 -28.07
C ILE A 297 -6.39 -3.04 -29.42
N THR A 298 -5.41 -3.95 -29.42
CA THR A 298 -4.75 -4.38 -30.66
C THR A 298 -5.73 -5.03 -31.63
N ALA A 299 -6.61 -5.91 -31.14
CA ALA A 299 -7.64 -6.54 -31.95
C ALA A 299 -8.63 -5.52 -32.54
N ALA A 300 -9.02 -4.51 -31.74
CA ALA A 300 -9.88 -3.42 -32.19
C ALA A 300 -9.20 -2.58 -33.30
N VAL A 301 -7.91 -2.25 -33.13
CA VAL A 301 -7.14 -1.51 -34.16
C VAL A 301 -7.02 -2.33 -35.45
N ILE A 302 -6.69 -3.63 -35.35
CA ILE A 302 -6.59 -4.51 -36.50
C ILE A 302 -7.95 -4.59 -37.21
N SER A 303 -9.06 -4.79 -36.46
CA SER A 303 -10.40 -4.83 -37.03
C SER A 303 -10.79 -3.56 -37.79
N ALA A 304 -10.32 -2.40 -37.29
CA ALA A 304 -10.58 -1.12 -37.96
C ALA A 304 -9.73 -0.92 -39.24
N MET A 305 -8.64 -1.67 -39.40
CA MET A 305 -7.77 -1.58 -40.58
C MET A 305 -8.23 -2.47 -41.73
N PHE A 306 -8.98 -3.54 -41.47
CA PHE A 306 -9.42 -4.47 -42.51
C PHE A 306 -10.71 -3.96 -43.21
N THR A 307 -10.57 -3.54 -44.48
CA THR A 307 -11.73 -2.99 -45.21
C THR A 307 -12.24 -3.87 -46.35
N VAL A 308 -11.41 -4.49 -47.18
CA VAL A 308 -11.87 -5.36 -48.28
C VAL A 308 -10.78 -6.34 -48.76
N PHE A 309 -11.13 -7.62 -48.94
CA PHE A 309 -10.35 -8.59 -49.72
C PHE A 309 -11.12 -8.96 -50.97
N VAL A 310 -10.50 -8.86 -52.17
CA VAL A 310 -11.10 -9.21 -53.43
C VAL A 310 -10.60 -10.58 -53.90
N LYS A 311 -11.49 -11.57 -53.98
CA LYS A 311 -11.19 -12.89 -54.53
C LYS A 311 -11.54 -12.90 -56.04
N SER A 312 -10.58 -13.12 -56.93
CA SER A 312 -10.82 -13.35 -58.34
C SER A 312 -10.97 -14.86 -58.61
N GLN A 313 -12.07 -15.29 -59.24
CA GLN A 313 -12.30 -16.68 -59.66
C GLN A 313 -11.87 -16.96 -61.11
N ASN A 314 -11.34 -15.99 -61.84
CA ASN A 314 -11.04 -16.13 -63.26
C ASN A 314 -9.54 -16.14 -63.50
N PRO A 315 -8.94 -17.28 -64.00
CA PRO A 315 -7.51 -17.39 -64.26
C PRO A 315 -7.07 -16.79 -65.58
N SER A 316 -7.82 -15.88 -66.19
CA SER A 316 -7.40 -15.20 -67.41
C SER A 316 -6.51 -14.01 -67.08
N ASP A 317 -5.43 -13.87 -67.82
CA ASP A 317 -4.33 -12.90 -67.75
C ASP A 317 -4.69 -11.42 -67.54
N GLY A 318 -5.83 -11.12 -66.98
CA GLY A 318 -6.32 -9.77 -66.74
C GLY A 318 -6.47 -9.46 -65.28
N ARG A 319 -5.87 -8.39 -64.85
CA ARG A 319 -6.13 -7.74 -63.58
C ARG A 319 -7.63 -7.49 -63.43
N PRO A 320 -8.24 -7.66 -62.23
CA PRO A 320 -9.70 -7.58 -62.04
C PRO A 320 -10.38 -6.32 -62.57
N PHE A 321 -9.64 -5.25 -62.71
CA PHE A 321 -10.12 -3.94 -63.16
C PHE A 321 -9.42 -3.43 -64.42
N GLY A 322 -8.64 -4.27 -65.17
CA GLY A 322 -8.00 -3.94 -66.42
C GLY A 322 -7.07 -2.70 -66.34
N GLU A 323 -7.08 -1.89 -67.38
CA GLU A 323 -6.25 -0.68 -67.47
C GLU A 323 -6.78 0.53 -66.69
N MET A 324 -7.80 0.36 -65.84
CA MET A 324 -8.42 1.46 -65.10
C MET A 324 -7.62 1.98 -63.88
N ILE A 325 -6.64 1.22 -63.42
CA ILE A 325 -5.79 1.65 -62.30
C ILE A 325 -4.43 2.06 -62.85
N PRO A 326 -3.96 3.29 -62.61
CA PRO A 326 -2.62 3.71 -63.02
C PRO A 326 -1.55 2.78 -62.44
N ALA A 327 -0.51 2.50 -63.23
CA ALA A 327 0.57 1.57 -62.82
C ALA A 327 1.31 2.01 -61.55
N GLU A 328 1.21 3.30 -61.22
CA GLU A 328 1.82 3.92 -60.04
C GLU A 328 1.03 3.67 -58.74
N GLU A 329 -0.24 3.23 -58.85
CA GLU A 329 -1.12 2.91 -57.72
C GLU A 329 -1.24 1.39 -57.43
N LEU A 330 -0.54 0.56 -58.23
CA LEU A 330 -0.54 -0.87 -58.10
C LEU A 330 0.55 -1.32 -57.10
N ILE A 331 0.14 -1.96 -56.02
CA ILE A 331 1.04 -2.65 -55.12
C ILE A 331 1.42 -3.98 -55.77
N ASP A 332 2.71 -4.17 -56.12
CA ASP A 332 3.23 -5.40 -56.72
C ASP A 332 3.15 -6.54 -55.68
N SER A 333 2.29 -7.52 -55.95
CA SER A 333 2.06 -8.67 -55.07
C SER A 333 3.21 -9.68 -55.06
N ALA A 334 4.26 -9.47 -55.88
CA ALA A 334 5.44 -10.33 -55.94
C ALA A 334 6.42 -10.14 -54.79
N ASP A 335 6.35 -9.05 -54.05
CA ASP A 335 7.18 -8.79 -52.90
C ASP A 335 6.43 -9.02 -51.59
N GLN A 336 6.33 -10.26 -51.16
CA GLN A 336 5.63 -10.71 -49.94
C GLN A 336 6.29 -10.24 -48.64
N SER A 337 7.42 -9.48 -48.68
CA SER A 337 8.21 -9.14 -47.50
C SER A 337 7.82 -7.80 -46.85
N SER A 338 6.96 -6.99 -47.45
CA SER A 338 6.59 -5.69 -46.88
C SER A 338 5.23 -5.18 -47.34
N ILE A 339 4.15 -5.84 -46.92
CA ILE A 339 2.80 -5.26 -47.06
C ILE A 339 2.56 -4.35 -45.87
N GLU A 340 2.69 -3.05 -46.03
CA GLU A 340 2.19 -2.06 -45.08
C GLU A 340 0.67 -2.00 -45.16
N LEU A 341 0.00 -2.52 -44.14
CA LEU A 341 -1.44 -2.43 -44.00
C LEU A 341 -1.83 -1.02 -43.55
N GLY A 342 -2.37 -0.22 -44.42
CA GLY A 342 -2.92 1.11 -44.12
C GLY A 342 -4.47 1.10 -44.15
N PRO A 343 -5.12 2.13 -43.55
CA PRO A 343 -6.59 2.27 -43.64
C PRO A 343 -7.05 2.39 -45.09
N GLY A 344 -7.91 1.42 -45.53
CA GLY A 344 -8.39 1.41 -46.89
C GLY A 344 -7.52 0.68 -47.92
N ALA A 345 -6.49 -0.06 -47.50
CA ALA A 345 -5.66 -0.87 -48.40
C ALA A 345 -6.51 -1.98 -49.07
N ILE A 346 -6.44 -2.07 -50.37
CA ILE A 346 -7.04 -3.13 -51.19
C ILE A 346 -5.92 -4.11 -51.57
N ILE A 347 -6.06 -5.37 -51.15
CA ILE A 347 -5.07 -6.42 -51.46
C ILE A 347 -5.66 -7.35 -52.49
N ASP A 348 -4.98 -7.49 -53.63
CA ASP A 348 -5.34 -8.43 -54.70
C ASP A 348 -4.78 -9.81 -54.41
N LEU A 349 -5.54 -10.87 -54.59
CA LEU A 349 -5.19 -12.26 -54.26
C LEU A 349 -4.88 -13.06 -55.50
N ASN A 350 -3.90 -13.98 -55.43
CA ASN A 350 -3.55 -14.86 -56.49
C ASN A 350 -4.68 -15.89 -56.78
N PRO A 351 -4.84 -16.36 -58.06
CA PRO A 351 -5.84 -17.36 -58.42
C PRO A 351 -5.66 -18.65 -57.60
N GLY A 352 -6.68 -19.03 -56.85
CA GLY A 352 -6.71 -20.24 -56.03
C GLY A 352 -6.53 -20.02 -54.52
N GLU A 353 -6.29 -18.80 -54.08
CA GLU A 353 -6.25 -18.45 -52.66
C GLU A 353 -7.65 -18.14 -52.13
N GLU A 354 -8.05 -18.79 -51.06
CA GLU A 354 -9.29 -18.49 -50.34
C GLU A 354 -8.98 -17.61 -49.13
N VAL A 355 -9.67 -16.48 -49.05
CA VAL A 355 -9.63 -15.67 -47.86
C VAL A 355 -10.65 -16.17 -46.86
N GLN A 356 -10.17 -16.66 -45.75
CA GLN A 356 -11.00 -16.81 -44.58
C GLN A 356 -11.03 -15.46 -43.86
N PHE A 357 -12.21 -14.83 -43.82
CA PHE A 357 -12.39 -13.67 -42.97
C PHE A 357 -12.09 -14.09 -41.54
N ALA A 358 -10.96 -13.64 -40.98
CA ALA A 358 -10.88 -13.52 -39.56
C ALA A 358 -11.84 -12.39 -39.19
N ASP A 359 -13.12 -12.74 -38.99
CA ASP A 359 -14.09 -11.83 -38.42
C ASP A 359 -13.77 -11.75 -36.90
N PRO A 360 -12.92 -10.80 -36.47
CA PRO A 360 -12.83 -10.50 -35.08
C PRO A 360 -14.17 -9.89 -34.73
N LYS A 361 -15.02 -10.64 -34.01
CA LYS A 361 -16.30 -10.15 -33.51
C LYS A 361 -16.07 -8.98 -32.57
N HIS A 362 -15.67 -7.83 -33.09
CA HIS A 362 -15.55 -6.57 -32.38
C HIS A 362 -16.80 -5.70 -32.68
N PRO A 363 -17.32 -5.03 -31.63
CA PRO A 363 -16.82 -4.99 -30.24
C PRO A 363 -17.10 -6.29 -29.48
N ASN A 364 -16.11 -6.73 -28.66
CA ASN A 364 -16.27 -7.86 -27.77
C ASN A 364 -17.24 -7.51 -26.62
N THR A 365 -18.45 -8.06 -26.69
CA THR A 365 -19.50 -7.79 -25.69
C THR A 365 -19.18 -8.33 -24.29
N GLY A 366 -18.24 -9.26 -24.17
CA GLY A 366 -17.79 -9.83 -22.89
C GLY A 366 -16.63 -9.09 -22.22
N TYR A 367 -16.02 -8.09 -22.88
CA TYR A 367 -14.87 -7.37 -22.36
C TYR A 367 -15.14 -6.68 -21.03
N ASP A 368 -16.25 -5.95 -20.96
CA ASP A 368 -16.60 -5.17 -19.76
C ASP A 368 -16.93 -6.08 -18.57
N ASP A 369 -17.69 -7.15 -18.79
CA ASP A 369 -18.04 -8.12 -17.75
C ASP A 369 -16.80 -8.83 -17.19
N PHE A 370 -15.88 -9.28 -18.05
CA PHE A 370 -14.66 -9.95 -17.65
C PHE A 370 -13.72 -9.01 -16.89
N THR A 371 -13.54 -7.80 -17.41
CA THR A 371 -12.70 -6.76 -16.79
C THR A 371 -13.23 -6.39 -15.40
N ASN A 372 -14.53 -6.15 -15.28
CA ASN A 372 -15.18 -5.83 -14.01
C ASN A 372 -15.09 -6.99 -13.02
N ALA A 373 -15.25 -8.25 -13.45
CA ALA A 373 -15.08 -9.41 -12.59
C ALA A 373 -13.63 -9.52 -12.06
N THR A 374 -12.65 -9.29 -12.91
CA THR A 374 -11.23 -9.31 -12.53
C THR A 374 -10.89 -8.18 -11.56
N ILE A 375 -11.41 -6.97 -11.80
CA ILE A 375 -11.22 -5.82 -10.91
C ILE A 375 -11.86 -6.07 -9.54
N ARG A 376 -13.01 -6.74 -9.47
CA ARG A 376 -13.61 -7.14 -8.18
C ARG A 376 -12.72 -8.10 -7.39
N LEU A 377 -12.09 -9.08 -8.05
CA LEU A 377 -11.14 -9.99 -7.40
C LEU A 377 -9.90 -9.25 -6.90
N ILE A 378 -9.34 -8.35 -7.71
CA ILE A 378 -8.21 -7.50 -7.31
C ILE A 378 -8.61 -6.62 -6.13
N GLY A 379 -9.76 -5.97 -6.19
CA GLY A 379 -10.29 -5.12 -5.12
C GLY A 379 -10.50 -5.89 -3.82
N ALA A 380 -11.02 -7.10 -3.89
CA ALA A 380 -11.19 -7.97 -2.73
C ALA A 380 -9.84 -8.35 -2.08
N GLY A 381 -8.81 -8.63 -2.90
CA GLY A 381 -7.46 -8.92 -2.39
C GLY A 381 -6.74 -7.71 -1.80
N LEU A 382 -7.16 -6.49 -2.14
CA LEU A 382 -6.59 -5.23 -1.65
C LEU A 382 -7.46 -4.54 -0.58
N GLU A 383 -8.59 -5.14 -0.20
CA GLU A 383 -9.61 -4.53 0.68
C GLU A 383 -10.14 -3.17 0.16
N ILE A 384 -10.14 -2.98 -1.15
CA ILE A 384 -10.65 -1.77 -1.83
C ILE A 384 -11.91 -2.12 -2.62
N PRO A 385 -13.07 -1.55 -2.31
CA PRO A 385 -14.28 -1.75 -3.11
C PRO A 385 -14.06 -1.35 -4.58
N PRO A 386 -14.57 -2.12 -5.53
CA PRO A 386 -14.38 -1.84 -6.96
C PRO A 386 -14.93 -0.47 -7.37
N GLU A 387 -16.01 -0.01 -6.75
CA GLU A 387 -16.59 1.32 -6.98
C GLU A 387 -15.62 2.44 -6.62
N VAL A 388 -14.85 2.26 -5.54
CA VAL A 388 -13.85 3.23 -5.08
C VAL A 388 -12.60 3.16 -5.97
N MET A 389 -12.17 1.96 -6.35
CA MET A 389 -11.01 1.74 -7.20
C MET A 389 -11.22 2.29 -8.62
N MET A 390 -12.41 2.04 -9.20
CA MET A 390 -12.80 2.51 -10.52
C MET A 390 -13.36 3.94 -10.51
N LYS A 391 -13.62 4.50 -9.32
CA LYS A 391 -14.30 5.80 -9.13
C LYS A 391 -15.65 5.87 -9.84
N GLN A 392 -16.37 4.74 -9.90
CA GLN A 392 -17.62 4.58 -10.58
C GLN A 392 -18.66 3.97 -9.64
N PHE A 393 -19.67 4.76 -9.30
CA PHE A 393 -20.74 4.38 -8.37
C PHE A 393 -22.02 4.10 -9.14
N THR A 394 -22.18 2.86 -9.62
CA THR A 394 -23.36 2.39 -10.38
C THR A 394 -24.34 1.61 -9.51
N THR A 395 -23.95 1.31 -8.26
CA THR A 395 -24.75 0.53 -7.30
C THR A 395 -25.79 1.42 -6.59
N SER A 396 -26.76 0.78 -5.90
CA SER A 396 -27.74 1.52 -5.10
C SER A 396 -27.05 2.31 -3.97
N TYR A 397 -27.68 3.40 -3.54
CA TYR A 397 -27.20 4.24 -2.43
C TYR A 397 -26.80 3.44 -1.18
N SER A 398 -27.63 2.47 -0.79
CA SER A 398 -27.37 1.64 0.40
C SER A 398 -26.16 0.73 0.21
N ALA A 399 -25.97 0.17 -0.98
CA ALA A 399 -24.83 -0.68 -1.29
C ALA A 399 -23.54 0.15 -1.35
N ALA A 400 -23.54 1.30 -2.02
CA ALA A 400 -22.42 2.22 -2.06
C ALA A 400 -22.02 2.70 -0.66
N ARG A 401 -22.99 3.02 0.19
CA ARG A 401 -22.74 3.40 1.59
C ARG A 401 -22.13 2.26 2.40
N GLY A 402 -22.59 1.04 2.21
CA GLY A 402 -22.04 -0.16 2.84
C GLY A 402 -20.56 -0.36 2.46
N ALA A 403 -20.26 -0.31 1.17
CA ALA A 403 -18.90 -0.45 0.65
C ALA A 403 -17.95 0.66 1.15
N LEU A 404 -18.39 1.91 1.13
CA LEU A 404 -17.61 3.04 1.66
C LEU A 404 -17.35 2.93 3.15
N ASN A 405 -18.31 2.44 3.94
CA ASN A 405 -18.13 2.24 5.37
C ASN A 405 -17.11 1.14 5.67
N GLU A 406 -17.12 0.05 4.93
CA GLU A 406 -16.14 -1.02 5.07
C GLU A 406 -14.73 -0.54 4.69
N PHE A 407 -14.62 0.13 3.55
CA PHE A 407 -13.36 0.72 3.11
C PHE A 407 -12.81 1.74 4.12
N TRP A 408 -13.69 2.54 4.74
CA TRP A 408 -13.28 3.49 5.77
C TRP A 408 -12.66 2.81 7.00
N ARG A 409 -13.15 1.63 7.40
CA ARG A 409 -12.56 0.85 8.49
C ARG A 409 -11.13 0.42 8.15
N THR A 410 -10.91 -0.08 6.93
CA THR A 410 -9.57 -0.42 6.44
C THR A 410 -8.66 0.81 6.45
N CYS A 411 -9.12 1.95 5.94
CA CYS A 411 -8.36 3.20 5.95
C CYS A 411 -8.04 3.68 7.37
N SER A 412 -8.99 3.56 8.31
CA SER A 412 -8.78 3.95 9.71
C SER A 412 -7.71 3.09 10.37
N MET A 413 -7.79 1.77 10.21
CA MET A 413 -6.79 0.83 10.74
C MET A 413 -5.39 1.10 10.16
N GLN A 414 -5.29 1.33 8.85
CA GLN A 414 -4.01 1.66 8.19
C GLN A 414 -3.46 3.01 8.68
N ARG A 415 -4.34 3.97 8.98
CA ARG A 415 -3.96 5.27 9.54
C ARG A 415 -3.39 5.12 10.93
N ASP A 416 -4.05 4.35 11.80
CA ASP A 416 -3.62 4.13 13.17
C ASP A 416 -2.22 3.48 13.19
N TRP A 417 -2.00 2.44 12.38
CA TRP A 417 -0.67 1.83 12.24
C TRP A 417 0.38 2.81 11.74
N PHE A 418 0.06 3.59 10.70
CA PHE A 418 1.02 4.54 10.16
C PHE A 418 1.33 5.67 11.15
N THR A 419 0.35 6.13 11.93
CA THR A 419 0.60 7.12 12.97
C THR A 419 1.49 6.58 14.08
N ASP A 420 1.27 5.34 14.51
CA ASP A 420 2.06 4.70 15.57
C ASP A 420 3.50 4.40 15.12
N ASP A 421 3.70 4.02 13.86
CA ASP A 421 5.01 3.66 13.34
C ASP A 421 5.83 4.87 12.87
N PHE A 422 5.19 5.96 12.43
CA PHE A 422 5.87 7.11 11.84
C PHE A 422 5.57 8.44 12.54
N CYS A 423 4.30 8.86 12.59
CA CYS A 423 3.97 10.23 13.00
C CYS A 423 4.26 10.46 14.49
N GLN A 424 3.79 9.56 15.34
CA GLN A 424 3.94 9.65 16.79
C GLN A 424 5.41 9.57 17.24
N PRO A 425 6.25 8.62 16.76
CA PRO A 425 7.66 8.60 17.10
C PRO A 425 8.43 9.85 16.66
N VAL A 426 8.15 10.39 15.48
CA VAL A 426 8.78 11.64 15.02
C VAL A 426 8.37 12.80 15.91
N TYR A 427 7.09 12.89 16.28
CA TYR A 427 6.58 13.92 17.18
C TYR A 427 7.20 13.83 18.57
N GLU A 428 7.37 12.64 19.12
CA GLU A 428 8.03 12.43 20.43
C GLU A 428 9.49 12.89 20.42
N GLU A 429 10.21 12.62 19.34
CA GLU A 429 11.60 13.07 19.18
C GLU A 429 11.71 14.58 18.99
N TRP A 430 10.80 15.17 18.20
CA TRP A 430 10.70 16.62 18.08
C TRP A 430 10.34 17.28 19.42
N PHE A 431 9.38 16.71 20.16
CA PHE A 431 8.97 17.22 21.45
C PHE A 431 10.13 17.18 22.46
N ALA A 432 10.90 16.09 22.50
CA ALA A 432 12.07 15.98 23.33
C ALA A 432 13.11 17.06 23.03
N GLU A 433 13.33 17.37 21.75
CA GLU A 433 14.20 18.48 21.35
C GLU A 433 13.63 19.82 21.79
N ALA A 434 12.34 20.05 21.64
CA ALA A 434 11.67 21.30 22.03
C ALA A 434 11.82 21.56 23.56
N VAL A 435 11.70 20.51 24.37
CA VAL A 435 11.91 20.59 25.82
C VAL A 435 13.37 20.83 26.14
N ALA A 436 14.30 20.09 25.50
CA ALA A 436 15.74 20.25 25.72
C ALA A 436 16.23 21.67 25.36
N ARG A 437 15.64 22.30 24.37
CA ARG A 437 15.92 23.69 23.97
C ARG A 437 15.18 24.76 24.82
N GLY A 438 14.38 24.33 25.78
CA GLY A 438 13.60 25.25 26.63
C GLY A 438 12.45 25.96 25.90
N ARG A 439 12.07 25.52 24.71
CA ARG A 439 10.96 26.09 23.93
C ARG A 439 9.61 25.64 24.46
N ILE A 440 9.55 24.45 25.05
CA ILE A 440 8.38 23.91 25.74
C ILE A 440 8.79 23.59 27.18
N HIS A 441 7.99 24.10 28.13
CA HIS A 441 8.22 23.81 29.54
C HIS A 441 7.46 22.56 29.95
N ALA A 442 8.17 21.45 30.21
CA ALA A 442 7.61 20.16 30.58
C ALA A 442 8.38 19.53 31.75
N PRO A 443 8.08 19.92 33.00
CA PRO A 443 8.79 19.42 34.17
C PRO A 443 8.68 17.90 34.33
N GLY A 444 9.84 17.24 34.55
CA GLY A 444 9.90 15.79 34.72
C GLY A 444 9.91 14.98 33.43
N PHE A 445 9.90 15.61 32.26
CA PHE A 445 9.84 14.95 30.95
C PHE A 445 10.97 13.93 30.72
N PHE A 446 12.21 14.26 31.09
CA PHE A 446 13.36 13.38 30.90
C PHE A 446 13.60 12.39 32.03
N THR A 447 12.99 12.62 33.20
CA THR A 447 13.21 11.80 34.39
C THR A 447 12.13 10.78 34.66
N ASP A 448 10.91 11.01 34.13
CA ASP A 448 9.76 10.15 34.37
C ASP A 448 9.11 9.75 33.03
N PRO A 449 9.20 8.47 32.65
CA PRO A 449 8.58 7.96 31.42
C PRO A 449 7.06 8.16 31.35
N ALA A 450 6.36 8.10 32.51
CA ALA A 450 4.91 8.32 32.55
C ALA A 450 4.56 9.79 32.24
N ARG A 451 5.32 10.75 32.78
CA ARG A 451 5.20 12.15 32.43
C ARG A 451 5.54 12.42 30.97
N ARG A 452 6.61 11.78 30.45
CA ARG A 452 6.94 11.85 29.03
C ARG A 452 5.75 11.46 28.16
N LYS A 453 5.12 10.32 28.45
CA LYS A 453 3.96 9.83 27.71
C LYS A 453 2.75 10.78 27.83
N ALA A 454 2.49 11.33 29.03
CA ALA A 454 1.39 12.27 29.27
C ALA A 454 1.56 13.60 28.49
N TYR A 455 2.80 14.09 28.34
CA TYR A 455 3.08 15.28 27.54
C TYR A 455 3.05 15.03 26.04
N THR A 456 3.38 13.83 25.57
CA THR A 456 3.45 13.51 24.15
C THR A 456 2.21 12.81 23.60
N ALA A 457 1.17 12.64 24.42
CA ALA A 457 -0.10 12.10 23.96
C ALA A 457 -0.69 13.01 22.87
N CYS A 458 -0.94 12.44 21.69
CA CYS A 458 -1.39 13.18 20.54
C CYS A 458 -2.36 12.33 19.70
N ALA A 459 -3.49 12.91 19.32
CA ALA A 459 -4.33 12.35 18.27
C ALA A 459 -3.88 12.90 16.90
N TRP A 460 -4.05 12.09 15.86
CA TRP A 460 -3.65 12.47 14.50
C TRP A 460 -4.89 12.59 13.62
N ASN A 461 -5.27 13.84 13.32
CA ASN A 461 -6.43 14.13 12.48
C ASN A 461 -6.08 13.94 11.00
N GLY A 462 -6.78 13.02 10.35
CA GLY A 462 -6.63 12.72 8.93
C GLY A 462 -7.80 13.21 8.08
N PRO A 463 -7.89 12.74 6.82
CA PRO A 463 -8.98 13.08 5.92
C PRO A 463 -10.33 12.70 6.55
N ALA A 464 -11.31 13.56 6.33
CA ALA A 464 -12.68 13.35 6.76
C ALA A 464 -13.30 12.14 6.05
N ARG A 465 -14.23 11.50 6.74
CA ARG A 465 -15.06 10.46 6.16
C ARG A 465 -15.94 11.07 5.06
N THR A 466 -16.05 10.37 3.92
CA THR A 466 -16.92 10.79 2.84
C THR A 466 -18.38 10.67 3.26
N ASN A 467 -19.11 11.80 3.27
CA ASN A 467 -20.51 11.86 3.67
C ASN A 467 -21.40 11.91 2.43
N LEU A 468 -22.29 10.92 2.31
CA LEU A 468 -23.26 10.84 1.21
C LEU A 468 -24.53 11.66 1.51
N ASN A 469 -24.88 11.86 2.78
CA ASN A 469 -25.99 12.69 3.24
C ASN A 469 -25.55 13.56 4.41
N PRO A 470 -25.00 14.75 4.15
CA PRO A 470 -24.42 15.61 5.18
C PRO A 470 -25.40 15.99 6.30
N VAL A 471 -26.68 16.22 5.98
CA VAL A 471 -27.68 16.65 6.96
C VAL A 471 -27.94 15.55 7.99
N GLN A 472 -28.23 14.32 7.52
CA GLN A 472 -28.50 13.19 8.42
C GLN A 472 -27.29 12.82 9.27
N GLU A 473 -26.09 13.00 8.73
CA GLU A 473 -24.86 12.67 9.46
C GLU A 473 -24.53 13.70 10.51
N VAL A 474 -24.76 14.99 10.24
CA VAL A 474 -24.66 16.06 11.27
C VAL A 474 -25.67 15.83 12.38
N ASP A 475 -26.93 15.52 12.06
CA ASP A 475 -27.96 15.22 13.07
C ASP A 475 -27.59 14.00 13.93
N ALA A 476 -27.02 12.97 13.30
CA ALA A 476 -26.57 11.79 14.01
C ALA A 476 -25.37 12.08 14.93
N ALA A 477 -24.42 12.92 14.48
CA ALA A 477 -23.28 13.36 15.27
C ALA A 477 -23.74 14.16 16.51
N ILE A 478 -24.63 15.12 16.33
CA ILE A 478 -25.20 15.88 17.44
C ILE A 478 -25.84 14.95 18.47
N LYS A 479 -26.66 13.99 18.02
CA LYS A 479 -27.33 13.04 18.91
C LYS A 479 -26.35 12.12 19.65
N ARG A 480 -25.21 11.73 19.03
CA ARG A 480 -24.17 10.93 19.71
C ARG A 480 -23.48 11.72 20.79
N VAL A 481 -23.18 13.00 20.54
CA VAL A 481 -22.58 13.89 21.53
C VAL A 481 -23.55 14.15 22.68
N ASP A 482 -24.83 14.48 22.39
CA ASP A 482 -25.86 14.74 23.40
C ASP A 482 -26.14 13.51 24.28
N ALA A 483 -26.06 12.30 23.70
CA ALA A 483 -26.20 11.02 24.41
C ALA A 483 -24.95 10.57 25.16
N GLY A 484 -23.81 11.28 25.02
CA GLY A 484 -22.55 10.95 25.67
C GLY A 484 -21.81 9.74 25.01
N PHE A 485 -22.17 9.35 23.79
CA PHE A 485 -21.50 8.27 23.06
C PHE A 485 -20.22 8.71 22.33
N SER A 486 -20.06 10.01 22.10
CA SER A 486 -18.90 10.62 21.45
C SER A 486 -18.68 12.03 21.97
N THR A 487 -17.56 12.64 21.61
CA THR A 487 -17.25 14.03 21.95
C THR A 487 -17.36 14.92 20.71
N ALA A 488 -17.61 16.23 20.92
CA ALA A 488 -17.62 17.20 19.82
C ALA A 488 -16.28 17.23 19.07
N GLN A 489 -15.18 16.95 19.76
CA GLN A 489 -13.84 16.87 19.16
C GLN A 489 -13.71 15.67 18.23
N GLU A 490 -14.12 14.49 18.67
CA GLU A 490 -14.10 13.26 17.84
C GLU A 490 -14.99 13.41 16.61
N GLU A 491 -16.22 13.91 16.79
CA GLU A 491 -17.15 14.12 15.66
C GLU A 491 -16.61 15.15 14.67
N THR A 492 -15.99 16.24 15.16
CA THR A 492 -15.36 17.24 14.28
C THR A 492 -14.20 16.64 13.49
N ALA A 493 -13.33 15.87 14.14
CA ALA A 493 -12.21 15.21 13.48
C ALA A 493 -12.69 14.21 12.42
N GLN A 494 -13.70 13.39 12.71
CA GLN A 494 -14.25 12.40 11.79
C GLN A 494 -15.00 13.02 10.60
N MET A 495 -15.75 14.12 10.83
CA MET A 495 -16.59 14.74 9.81
C MET A 495 -15.85 15.73 8.92
N THR A 496 -14.85 16.42 9.44
CA THR A 496 -14.17 17.52 8.74
C THR A 496 -12.65 17.38 8.66
N GLY A 497 -12.06 16.43 9.43
CA GLY A 497 -10.61 16.34 9.62
C GLY A 497 -10.04 17.52 10.45
N GLY A 498 -10.89 18.36 11.00
CA GLY A 498 -10.53 19.57 11.74
C GLY A 498 -10.37 19.36 13.25
N ASP A 499 -10.05 20.45 13.93
CA ASP A 499 -9.92 20.52 15.39
C ASP A 499 -11.06 21.34 15.98
N TYR A 500 -11.84 20.77 16.91
CA TYR A 500 -13.00 21.42 17.55
C TYR A 500 -12.59 22.66 18.36
N ASN A 501 -11.51 22.57 19.13
CA ASN A 501 -11.05 23.66 19.98
C ASN A 501 -10.62 24.89 19.15
N ARG A 502 -9.92 24.61 18.03
CA ARG A 502 -9.58 25.64 17.04
C ARG A 502 -10.84 26.28 16.45
N ASN A 503 -11.82 25.47 16.07
CA ASN A 503 -13.09 25.97 15.52
C ASN A 503 -13.85 26.85 16.52
N ILE A 504 -13.93 26.47 17.80
CA ILE A 504 -14.58 27.28 18.85
C ILE A 504 -13.87 28.60 19.02
N LYS A 505 -12.54 28.66 19.07
CA LYS A 505 -11.78 29.91 19.16
C LYS A 505 -12.06 30.87 17.99
N LEU A 506 -12.10 30.32 16.78
CA LEU A 506 -12.43 31.08 15.57
C LEU A 506 -13.87 31.62 15.66
N ARG A 507 -14.83 30.77 16.02
CA ARG A 507 -16.24 31.18 16.19
C ARG A 507 -16.41 32.24 17.25
N MET A 508 -15.68 32.17 18.37
CA MET A 508 -15.69 33.26 19.39
C MET A 508 -15.18 34.58 18.83
N THR A 509 -14.12 34.53 18.01
CA THR A 509 -13.57 35.72 17.35
C THR A 509 -14.54 36.28 16.33
N GLU A 510 -15.17 35.44 15.53
CA GLU A 510 -16.22 35.84 14.58
C GLU A 510 -17.43 36.44 15.27
N ALA A 511 -17.88 35.84 16.37
CA ALA A 511 -19.00 36.36 17.15
C ALA A 511 -18.70 37.74 17.75
N LYS A 512 -17.49 38.00 18.24
CA LYS A 512 -17.04 39.32 18.69
C LYS A 512 -17.06 40.34 17.55
N ARG A 513 -16.47 40.01 16.40
CA ARG A 513 -16.48 40.88 15.22
C ARG A 513 -17.89 41.17 14.72
N LYS A 514 -18.77 40.17 14.73
CA LYS A 514 -20.17 40.35 14.33
C LYS A 514 -20.89 41.32 15.24
N ARG A 515 -20.69 41.22 16.58
CA ARG A 515 -21.25 42.19 17.56
C ARG A 515 -20.74 43.61 17.30
N GLU A 516 -19.45 43.79 17.08
CA GLU A 516 -18.84 45.07 16.74
C GLU A 516 -19.44 45.68 15.46
N VAL A 517 -19.65 44.89 14.42
CA VAL A 517 -20.28 45.32 13.16
C VAL A 517 -21.76 45.73 13.40
N ASP A 518 -22.51 44.90 14.16
CA ASP A 518 -23.92 45.18 14.50
C ASP A 518 -24.07 46.45 15.38
N GLU A 519 -23.11 46.71 16.26
CA GLU A 519 -23.07 47.93 17.07
C GLU A 519 -22.79 49.18 16.24
N ILE A 520 -21.82 49.09 15.30
CA ILE A 520 -21.52 50.17 14.35
C ILE A 520 -22.74 50.46 13.48
N GLY A 521 -23.42 49.44 12.97
CA GLY A 521 -24.64 49.60 12.16
C GLY A 521 -25.79 50.28 12.94
N LYS A 522 -25.98 49.92 14.23
CA LYS A 522 -26.96 50.54 15.09
C LYS A 522 -26.62 52.00 15.43
N ALA A 523 -25.34 52.33 15.61
CA ALA A 523 -24.88 53.69 15.85
C ALA A 523 -25.11 54.59 14.64
N GLN A 524 -24.95 54.07 13.42
CA GLN A 524 -25.22 54.82 12.18
C GLN A 524 -26.71 55.08 11.96
N THR A 525 -27.58 54.10 12.27
CA THR A 525 -29.05 54.27 12.15
C THR A 525 -29.67 55.08 13.26
N ALA A 526 -29.00 55.31 14.40
CA ALA A 526 -29.45 56.18 15.50
C ALA A 526 -28.98 57.65 15.35
N GLY A 527 -28.10 57.91 14.38
CA GLY A 527 -27.59 59.25 14.07
C GLY A 527 -28.24 59.92 12.83
N GLU A 528 -29.16 59.21 12.14
CA GLU A 528 -30.09 59.75 11.16
C GLU A 528 -31.48 60.03 11.86
#